data_38127e9dd6049cdc82f89a59c26185cc
#
_entry.id   38127e9dd6049cdc82f89a59c26185cc
#
_cell.length_a   1.000
_cell.length_b   1.000
_cell.length_c   1.000
_cell.angle_alpha   90.00
_cell.angle_beta   90.00
_cell.angle_gamma   90.00
#
_symmetry.space_group_name_H-M   'P 1'
#
loop_
_entity.id
_entity.type
_entity.pdbx_description
1 polymer ?
#
loop_
_entity_poly.entity_id
_entity_poly.type
_entity_poly.pdbx_seq_one_letter_code
_entity_poly.pdbx_strand_id
1 'polypeptide(L)'
;CWEVEPWDKPMTFVMFGEGRKFPALGSAGAFSTLLDTKVGRVEIKRNGKIEIIKKNVIETILPGQRVANMNPGGGGYGNPLERPIEKVLLDVKNGLVSIKGAQEDYGVVFNEEESI
;
A
#
# COMPACT_ATOMS: atom_id res chain seq x y z
N CYS A 1 -5.51 -2.49 2.75
CA CYS A 1 -5.26 -3.60 3.68
C CYS A 1 -6.60 -4.11 4.22
N TRP A 2 -6.74 -5.41 4.33
CA TRP A 2 -7.85 -6.08 5.01
C TRP A 2 -7.33 -7.25 5.82
N GLU A 3 -8.07 -7.60 6.86
CA GLU A 3 -7.76 -8.71 7.76
C GLU A 3 -9.04 -9.52 8.01
N VAL A 4 -8.94 -10.83 7.98
CA VAL A 4 -10.03 -11.76 8.23
C VAL A 4 -9.67 -12.82 9.25
N GLU A 5 -10.67 -13.29 9.97
CA GLU A 5 -10.56 -14.36 10.96
C GLU A 5 -11.74 -15.31 10.78
N PRO A 6 -11.52 -16.63 10.70
CA PRO A 6 -12.61 -17.60 10.71
C PRO A 6 -13.43 -17.51 12.00
N TRP A 7 -14.74 -17.59 11.88
CA TRP A 7 -15.63 -17.46 13.04
C TRP A 7 -15.62 -18.72 13.93
N ASP A 8 -16.02 -19.85 13.40
CA ASP A 8 -16.21 -21.09 14.18
C ASP A 8 -15.62 -22.35 13.54
N LYS A 9 -15.29 -22.30 12.26
CA LYS A 9 -14.77 -23.45 11.50
C LYS A 9 -13.52 -23.08 10.74
N PRO A 10 -12.63 -24.05 10.48
CA PRO A 10 -11.49 -23.82 9.61
C PRO A 10 -11.93 -23.33 8.23
N MET A 11 -11.17 -22.39 7.67
CA MET A 11 -11.38 -21.86 6.32
C MET A 11 -10.13 -22.07 5.48
N THR A 12 -10.33 -22.39 4.21
CA THR A 12 -9.26 -22.40 3.24
C THR A 12 -9.07 -21.00 2.70
N PHE A 13 -7.87 -20.47 2.87
CA PHE A 13 -7.47 -19.19 2.32
C PHE A 13 -6.66 -19.42 1.05
N VAL A 14 -7.11 -18.79 -0.03
CA VAL A 14 -6.42 -18.84 -1.33
C VAL A 14 -6.08 -17.43 -1.75
N MET A 15 -4.81 -17.19 -2.03
CA MET A 15 -4.33 -15.89 -2.48
C MET A 15 -3.56 -16.00 -3.78
N PHE A 16 -4.07 -15.31 -4.77
CA PHE A 16 -3.37 -15.02 -6.02
C PHE A 16 -3.19 -13.51 -6.12
N GLY A 17 -2.05 -13.07 -6.57
CA GLY A 17 -1.83 -11.64 -6.75
C GLY A 17 -0.48 -11.37 -7.39
N GLU A 18 -0.42 -10.23 -8.03
CA GLU A 18 0.77 -9.71 -8.68
C GLU A 18 1.31 -8.49 -7.94
N GLY A 19 2.44 -7.96 -8.39
CA GLY A 19 3.04 -6.76 -7.80
C GLY A 19 3.79 -6.96 -6.49
N ARG A 20 3.95 -8.21 -6.02
CA ARG A 20 4.66 -8.52 -4.78
C ARG A 20 6.16 -8.64 -4.97
N LYS A 21 6.59 -9.07 -6.13
CA LYS A 21 8.01 -9.20 -6.51
C LYS A 21 8.44 -8.11 -7.48
N PHE A 22 7.56 -7.77 -8.40
CA PHE A 22 7.77 -6.72 -9.39
C PHE A 22 6.74 -5.62 -9.18
N PRO A 23 7.16 -4.36 -9.02
CA PRO A 23 6.24 -3.25 -8.81
C PRO A 23 5.46 -2.92 -10.09
N ALA A 24 4.28 -2.33 -9.93
CA ALA A 24 3.60 -1.69 -11.04
C ALA A 24 4.42 -0.48 -11.51
N LEU A 25 4.73 -0.44 -12.80
CA LEU A 25 5.53 0.64 -13.37
C LEU A 25 4.70 1.90 -13.55
N GLY A 26 5.32 3.06 -13.30
CA GLY A 26 4.79 4.34 -13.70
C GLY A 26 4.99 4.58 -15.20
N SER A 27 4.22 5.48 -15.78
CA SER A 27 4.30 5.86 -17.17
C SER A 27 4.33 7.36 -17.36
N ALA A 28 4.81 7.82 -18.51
CA ALA A 28 4.93 9.24 -18.85
C ALA A 28 5.62 10.10 -17.78
N GLY A 29 6.69 9.59 -17.19
CA GLY A 29 7.49 10.29 -16.18
C GLY A 29 7.03 10.09 -14.73
N ALA A 30 5.99 9.30 -14.49
CA ALA A 30 5.52 9.02 -13.13
C ALA A 30 6.38 7.98 -12.42
N PHE A 31 6.30 7.99 -11.08
CA PHE A 31 6.95 6.98 -10.25
C PHE A 31 6.26 5.63 -10.35
N SER A 32 7.07 4.58 -10.27
CA SER A 32 6.59 3.22 -10.08
C SER A 32 6.20 2.99 -8.62
N THR A 33 5.35 2.00 -8.37
CA THR A 33 5.07 1.55 -7.00
C THR A 33 6.35 1.08 -6.34
N LEU A 34 6.65 1.59 -5.15
CA LEU A 34 7.81 1.17 -4.40
C LEU A 34 7.63 -0.25 -3.85
N LEU A 35 8.66 -1.08 -3.99
CA LEU A 35 8.75 -2.38 -3.33
C LEU A 35 9.16 -2.18 -1.87
N ASP A 36 8.26 -1.69 -1.05
CA ASP A 36 8.47 -1.68 0.39
C ASP A 36 8.24 -3.10 0.95
N THR A 37 9.03 -3.47 1.95
CA THR A 37 8.89 -4.72 2.69
C THR A 37 7.52 -4.86 3.36
N LYS A 38 6.82 -3.75 3.58
CA LYS A 38 5.50 -3.70 4.22
C LYS A 38 4.33 -3.82 3.24
N VAL A 39 4.56 -3.73 1.95
CA VAL A 39 3.52 -3.71 0.92
C VAL A 39 3.60 -4.94 0.03
N GLY A 40 2.48 -5.37 -0.51
CA GLY A 40 2.43 -6.51 -1.42
C GLY A 40 2.73 -7.85 -0.74
N ARG A 41 2.17 -8.06 0.46
CA ARG A 41 2.36 -9.29 1.23
C ARG A 41 1.08 -9.81 1.87
N VAL A 42 1.10 -11.07 2.22
CA VAL A 42 0.12 -11.69 3.12
C VAL A 42 0.79 -11.92 4.46
N GLU A 43 0.14 -11.56 5.53
CA GLU A 43 0.54 -11.90 6.89
C GLU A 43 -0.43 -12.92 7.47
N ILE A 44 0.09 -14.04 7.96
CA ILE A 44 -0.69 -15.04 8.69
C ILE A 44 -0.26 -14.98 10.15
N LYS A 45 -1.20 -14.64 11.02
CA LYS A 45 -0.99 -14.54 12.47
C LYS A 45 -1.50 -15.80 13.14
N ARG A 46 -0.60 -16.64 13.64
CA ARG A 46 -0.93 -17.86 14.36
C ARG A 46 0.09 -18.15 15.45
N ASN A 47 -0.36 -18.70 16.58
CA ASN A 47 0.47 -19.06 17.71
C ASN A 47 1.38 -17.92 18.22
N GLY A 48 0.88 -16.67 18.19
CA GLY A 48 1.64 -15.48 18.58
C GLY A 48 2.75 -15.07 17.61
N LYS A 49 2.85 -15.73 16.45
CA LYS A 49 3.83 -15.43 15.41
C LYS A 49 3.15 -14.87 14.16
N ILE A 50 3.89 -14.06 13.43
CA ILE A 50 3.47 -13.51 12.14
C ILE A 50 4.33 -14.14 11.05
N GLU A 51 3.69 -14.88 10.14
CA GLU A 51 4.32 -15.39 8.92
C GLU A 51 4.08 -14.40 7.77
N ILE A 52 5.13 -13.97 7.11
CA ILE A 52 5.04 -13.07 5.95
C ILE A 52 5.23 -13.86 4.67
N ILE A 53 4.24 -13.81 3.78
CA ILE A 53 4.23 -14.56 2.53
C ILE A 53 4.12 -13.56 1.37
N LYS A 54 5.05 -13.67 0.42
CA LYS A 54 5.10 -12.85 -0.80
C LYS A 54 4.86 -13.64 -2.09
N LYS A 55 4.28 -14.80 -2.00
CA LYS A 55 3.95 -15.68 -3.12
C LYS A 55 2.48 -16.07 -3.09
N ASN A 56 1.99 -16.67 -4.16
CA ASN A 56 0.67 -17.28 -4.14
C ASN A 56 0.63 -18.40 -3.10
N VAL A 57 -0.46 -18.48 -2.36
CA VAL A 57 -0.59 -19.39 -1.23
C VAL A 57 -1.99 -19.99 -1.15
N ILE A 58 -2.05 -21.24 -0.71
CA ILE A 58 -3.27 -21.94 -0.29
C ILE A 58 -2.99 -22.44 1.12
N GLU A 59 -3.72 -21.92 2.11
CA GLU A 59 -3.51 -22.21 3.52
C GLU A 59 -4.84 -22.49 4.23
N THR A 60 -4.82 -23.37 5.21
CA THR A 60 -5.94 -23.58 6.12
C THR A 60 -5.76 -22.67 7.33
N ILE A 61 -6.76 -21.84 7.59
CA ILE A 61 -6.78 -20.89 8.71
C ILE A 61 -7.81 -21.37 9.72
N LEU A 62 -7.38 -21.54 10.95
CA LEU A 62 -8.21 -21.99 12.06
C LEU A 62 -8.84 -20.79 12.80
N PRO A 63 -9.99 -20.99 13.50
CA PRO A 63 -10.50 -19.99 14.43
C PRO A 63 -9.43 -19.54 15.42
N GLY A 64 -9.34 -18.23 15.68
CA GLY A 64 -8.28 -17.61 16.49
C GLY A 64 -7.04 -17.22 15.71
N GLN A 65 -6.89 -17.68 14.48
CA GLN A 65 -5.84 -17.25 13.55
C GLN A 65 -6.37 -16.16 12.62
N ARG A 66 -5.48 -15.33 12.10
CA ARG A 66 -5.83 -14.19 11.24
C ARG A 66 -4.99 -14.15 9.99
N VAL A 67 -5.58 -13.69 8.91
CA VAL A 67 -4.89 -13.40 7.65
C VAL A 67 -5.09 -11.94 7.30
N ALA A 68 -4.01 -11.23 7.10
CA ALA A 68 -4.02 -9.86 6.60
C ALA A 68 -3.42 -9.82 5.19
N ASN A 69 -4.04 -9.09 4.29
CA ASN A 69 -3.53 -8.87 2.95
C ASN A 69 -3.24 -7.38 2.74
N MET A 70 -2.03 -7.10 2.30
CA MET A 70 -1.55 -5.77 1.99
C MET A 70 -1.19 -5.72 0.51
N ASN A 71 -2.06 -5.13 -0.29
CA ASN A 71 -1.82 -4.96 -1.72
C ASN A 71 -0.93 -3.75 -1.97
N PRO A 72 -0.01 -3.84 -2.96
CA PRO A 72 0.72 -2.67 -3.43
C PRO A 72 -0.23 -1.71 -4.15
N GLY A 73 0.14 -0.45 -4.21
CA GLY A 73 -0.52 0.53 -5.06
C GLY A 73 -0.22 0.32 -6.54
N GLY A 74 -0.89 1.05 -7.40
CA GLY A 74 -0.57 1.12 -8.82
C GLY A 74 0.58 2.07 -9.13
N GLY A 75 1.14 1.98 -10.32
CA GLY A 75 2.04 2.99 -10.85
C GLY A 75 1.28 4.27 -11.21
N GLY A 76 1.97 5.40 -11.20
CA GLY A 76 1.42 6.69 -11.58
C GLY A 76 1.44 6.94 -13.09
N TYR A 77 0.81 8.03 -13.50
CA TYR A 77 0.87 8.56 -14.86
C TYR A 77 1.27 10.03 -14.86
N GLY A 78 2.20 10.39 -15.70
CA GLY A 78 2.63 11.76 -15.89
C GLY A 78 3.71 12.22 -14.91
N ASN A 79 4.36 13.34 -15.23
CA ASN A 79 5.39 13.93 -14.39
C ASN A 79 4.75 14.53 -13.12
N PRO A 80 5.14 14.10 -11.91
CA PRO A 80 4.58 14.62 -10.68
C PRO A 80 4.81 16.12 -10.48
N LEU A 81 5.89 16.69 -11.02
CA LEU A 81 6.18 18.12 -10.95
C LEU A 81 5.20 18.98 -11.76
N GLU A 82 4.50 18.40 -12.72
CA GLU A 82 3.50 19.08 -13.56
C GLU A 82 2.07 18.99 -12.98
N ARG A 83 1.90 18.28 -11.86
CA ARG A 83 0.57 18.17 -11.24
C ARG A 83 0.13 19.54 -10.70
N PRO A 84 -1.10 19.98 -10.98
CA PRO A 84 -1.62 21.27 -10.47
C PRO A 84 -1.49 21.34 -8.94
N ILE A 85 -0.96 22.47 -8.45
CA ILE A 85 -0.67 22.70 -7.03
C ILE A 85 -1.93 22.53 -6.17
N GLU A 86 -3.07 23.00 -6.64
CA GLU A 86 -4.35 22.90 -5.93
C GLU A 86 -4.75 21.45 -5.67
N LYS A 87 -4.45 20.54 -6.61
CA LYS A 87 -4.73 19.11 -6.45
C LYS A 87 -3.77 18.47 -5.44
N VAL A 88 -2.50 18.86 -5.45
CA VAL A 88 -1.53 18.39 -4.47
C VAL A 88 -1.93 18.86 -3.06
N LEU A 89 -2.30 20.12 -2.90
CA LEU A 89 -2.76 20.67 -1.63
C LEU A 89 -4.02 19.97 -1.12
N LEU A 90 -4.96 19.66 -2.02
CA LEU A 90 -6.16 18.90 -1.67
C LEU A 90 -5.81 17.49 -1.18
N ASP A 91 -4.87 16.82 -1.84
CA ASP A 91 -4.39 15.49 -1.44
C ASP A 91 -3.71 15.54 -0.07
N VAL A 92 -2.93 16.57 0.21
CA VAL A 92 -2.31 16.79 1.55
C VAL A 92 -3.40 17.01 2.61
N LYS A 93 -4.38 17.86 2.32
CA LYS A 93 -5.50 18.15 3.23
C LYS A 93 -6.33 16.90 3.54
N ASN A 94 -6.51 16.03 2.55
CA ASN A 94 -7.25 14.77 2.69
C ASN A 94 -6.40 13.62 3.28
N GLY A 95 -5.13 13.86 3.60
CA GLY A 95 -4.25 12.85 4.18
C GLY A 95 -3.72 11.81 3.18
N LEU A 96 -3.86 12.04 1.87
CA LEU A 96 -3.38 11.13 0.83
C LEU A 96 -1.88 11.34 0.52
N VAL A 97 -1.40 12.54 0.70
CA VAL A 97 0.00 12.92 0.51
C VAL A 97 0.50 13.63 1.77
N SER A 98 1.69 13.28 2.24
CA SER A 98 2.32 14.00 3.35
C SER A 98 2.89 15.34 2.88
N ILE A 99 3.09 16.28 3.80
CA ILE A 99 3.76 17.57 3.49
C ILE A 99 5.13 17.31 2.90
N LYS A 100 5.89 16.39 3.49
CA LYS A 100 7.20 15.98 2.98
C LYS A 100 7.11 15.40 1.56
N GLY A 101 6.15 14.53 1.29
CA GLY A 101 5.90 13.97 -0.04
C GLY A 101 5.52 15.06 -1.05
N ALA A 102 4.70 16.03 -0.66
CA ALA A 102 4.36 17.16 -1.53
C ALA A 102 5.58 18.00 -1.90
N GLN A 103 6.52 18.19 -0.98
CA GLN A 103 7.77 18.92 -1.23
C GLN A 103 8.75 18.11 -2.10
N GLU A 104 9.01 16.86 -1.74
CA GLU A 104 10.03 16.02 -2.40
C GLU A 104 9.59 15.49 -3.76
N ASP A 105 8.35 15.03 -3.87
CA ASP A 105 7.84 14.34 -5.06
C ASP A 105 7.16 15.29 -6.05
N TYR A 106 6.45 16.30 -5.53
CA TYR A 106 5.67 17.23 -6.35
C TYR A 106 6.28 18.64 -6.44
N GLY A 107 7.35 18.91 -5.70
CA GLY A 107 8.04 20.19 -5.73
C GLY A 107 7.24 21.36 -5.14
N VAL A 108 6.24 21.08 -4.29
CA VAL A 108 5.41 22.12 -3.68
C VAL A 108 6.14 22.73 -2.47
N VAL A 109 6.23 24.04 -2.41
CA VAL A 109 6.81 24.77 -1.28
C VAL A 109 5.69 25.32 -0.41
N PHE A 110 5.75 25.06 0.89
CA PHE A 110 4.81 25.59 1.87
C PHE A 110 5.44 26.79 2.58
N ASN A 111 4.69 27.89 2.71
CA ASN A 111 5.08 29.02 3.53
C ASN A 111 4.73 28.73 4.99
N GLU A 112 5.52 29.26 5.94
CA GLU A 112 5.25 29.09 7.37
C GLU A 112 3.89 29.65 7.82
N GLU A 113 3.31 30.56 7.04
CA GLU A 113 2.00 31.17 7.29
C GLU A 113 0.81 30.31 6.79
N GLU A 114 1.05 29.34 5.93
CA GLU A 114 0.05 28.40 5.42
C GLU A 114 0.11 27.07 6.16
N SER A 115 -0.22 27.10 7.44
CA SER A 115 -0.44 25.85 8.19
C SER A 115 -1.73 25.20 7.75
N ILE A 116 -1.60 24.01 7.24
CA ILE A 116 -2.74 23.14 6.86
C ILE A 116 -3.29 22.47 8.11
#